data_51bdbfa14ff990801ba62031315d9f35
#
_entry.id   51bdbfa14ff990801ba62031315d9f35
#
_cell.length_a   1.000
_cell.length_b   1.000
_cell.length_c   1.000
_cell.angle_alpha   90.00
_cell.angle_beta   90.00
_cell.angle_gamma   90.00
#
_symmetry.space_group_name_H-M   'P 1'
#
loop_
_entity.id
_entity.type
_entity.pdbx_description
1 polymer ?
#
loop_
_entity_poly.entity_id
_entity_poly.type
_entity_poly.pdbx_seq_one_letter_code
_entity_poly.pdbx_strand_id
1 'polypeptide(L)'
;MLGFMKKKKEETISYGVIGLGKFGYTLAIQLAEYGYDFLVVDKDENLVQDLRTVTESAIVVDDYDKKSIKDSGVKNCDVVIVCLEEQLEKSLLVTLNLINLGIKKVISVADTSCLLYTSDAADE
;
A
#
# COMPACT_ATOMS: atom_id res chain seq x y z
N MET A 1 -0.70 11.30 28.31
CA MET A 1 -0.06 11.14 27.08
C MET A 1 0.24 9.73 26.69
N LEU A 2 0.90 9.02 27.53
CA LEU A 2 1.18 7.65 27.19
C LEU A 2 -0.04 6.79 27.08
N GLY A 3 -1.03 7.10 27.87
CA GLY A 3 -2.24 6.29 27.83
C GLY A 3 -2.91 6.36 26.48
N PHE A 4 -2.86 7.50 25.87
CA PHE A 4 -3.52 7.61 24.61
C PHE A 4 -2.71 6.94 23.52
N MET A 5 -1.44 6.79 23.69
CA MET A 5 -0.67 6.05 22.73
C MET A 5 -1.04 4.58 22.76
N LYS A 6 -1.34 4.06 23.89
CA LYS A 6 -1.75 2.69 23.99
C LYS A 6 -3.03 2.49 23.25
N LYS A 7 -3.94 3.40 23.39
CA LYS A 7 -5.16 3.32 22.68
C LYS A 7 -4.94 3.30 21.22
N LYS A 8 -4.08 4.12 20.72
CA LYS A 8 -3.79 4.14 19.33
C LYS A 8 -3.23 2.84 18.88
N LYS A 9 -2.44 2.20 19.71
CA LYS A 9 -1.87 0.96 19.35
C LYS A 9 -2.90 -0.09 19.06
N GLU A 10 -3.95 -0.12 19.83
CA GLU A 10 -5.00 -1.08 19.59
C GLU A 10 -5.74 -0.83 18.33
N GLU A 11 -5.71 0.40 17.87
CA GLU A 11 -6.42 0.75 16.68
C GLU A 11 -5.49 1.02 15.53
N THR A 12 -4.25 0.59 15.66
CA THR A 12 -3.27 0.81 14.63
C THR A 12 -3.70 0.18 13.32
N ILE A 13 -3.65 0.95 12.27
CA ILE A 13 -3.98 0.50 10.94
C ILE A 13 -2.68 0.40 10.18
N SER A 14 -2.48 -0.70 9.49
CA SER A 14 -1.29 -0.85 8.67
C SER A 14 -1.67 -0.65 7.21
N TYR A 15 -0.83 0.09 6.52
CA TYR A 15 -1.07 0.46 5.14
C TYR A 15 -0.09 -0.24 4.21
N GLY A 16 -0.53 -0.50 3.00
CA GLY A 16 0.35 -1.00 1.97
C GLY A 16 0.25 -0.07 0.78
N VAL A 17 1.36 0.27 0.17
CA VAL A 17 1.39 1.12 -1.01
C VAL A 17 2.04 0.32 -2.12
N ILE A 18 1.31 0.06 -3.19
CA ILE A 18 1.83 -0.67 -4.33
C ILE A 18 2.00 0.31 -5.47
N GLY A 19 3.24 0.52 -5.88
CA GLY A 19 3.55 1.49 -6.92
C GLY A 19 4.05 2.78 -6.30
N LEU A 20 5.30 3.11 -6.60
CA LEU A 20 5.96 4.29 -6.04
C LEU A 20 6.22 5.35 -7.10
N GLY A 21 5.22 5.59 -7.94
CA GLY A 21 5.30 6.71 -8.84
C GLY A 21 5.14 7.98 -8.03
N LYS A 22 4.85 9.06 -8.70
CA LYS A 22 4.78 10.34 -8.03
C LYS A 22 3.85 10.32 -6.82
N PHE A 23 2.65 9.81 -7.00
CA PHE A 23 1.68 9.82 -5.92
C PHE A 23 2.05 8.82 -4.82
N GLY A 24 2.41 7.60 -5.19
CA GLY A 24 2.73 6.59 -4.20
C GLY A 24 3.92 6.94 -3.35
N TYR A 25 4.94 7.53 -3.96
CA TYR A 25 6.13 7.92 -3.24
C TYR A 25 5.78 9.03 -2.22
N THR A 26 5.02 10.02 -2.67
CA THR A 26 4.62 11.11 -1.78
C THR A 26 3.77 10.59 -0.64
N LEU A 27 2.87 9.67 -0.95
CA LEU A 27 2.02 9.09 0.08
C LEU A 27 2.85 8.35 1.12
N ALA A 28 3.85 7.58 0.66
CA ALA A 28 4.70 6.84 1.59
C ALA A 28 5.45 7.77 2.54
N ILE A 29 5.95 8.87 2.01
CA ILE A 29 6.66 9.83 2.83
C ILE A 29 5.71 10.43 3.88
N GLN A 30 4.48 10.73 3.49
CA GLN A 30 3.51 11.28 4.42
C GLN A 30 3.14 10.26 5.49
N LEU A 31 2.98 9.00 5.12
CA LEU A 31 2.67 7.97 6.10
C LEU A 31 3.79 7.88 7.14
N ALA A 32 5.03 8.00 6.68
CA ALA A 32 6.16 7.95 7.58
C ALA A 32 6.16 9.16 8.53
N GLU A 33 5.86 10.33 8.01
CA GLU A 33 5.86 11.54 8.83
C GLU A 33 4.78 11.50 9.89
N TYR A 34 3.66 10.90 9.58
CA TYR A 34 2.58 10.80 10.56
C TYR A 34 2.75 9.60 11.50
N GLY A 35 3.78 8.80 11.29
CA GLY A 35 4.05 7.70 12.19
C GLY A 35 3.19 6.46 11.97
N TYR A 36 2.61 6.32 10.79
CA TYR A 36 1.81 5.15 10.49
C TYR A 36 2.68 3.97 10.13
N ASP A 37 2.16 2.78 10.38
CA ASP A 37 2.83 1.55 10.01
C ASP A 37 2.49 1.26 8.55
N PHE A 38 3.49 1.08 7.70
CA PHE A 38 3.20 0.85 6.30
C PHE A 38 4.31 0.05 5.61
N LEU A 39 3.92 -0.50 4.47
CA LEU A 39 4.78 -1.33 3.64
C LEU A 39 4.67 -0.79 2.22
N VAL A 40 5.76 -0.78 1.49
CA VAL A 40 5.73 -0.32 0.10
C VAL A 40 6.25 -1.41 -0.82
N VAL A 41 5.70 -1.46 -2.02
CA VAL A 41 6.06 -2.47 -3.01
C VAL A 41 6.21 -1.78 -4.37
N ASP A 42 7.32 -2.02 -5.04
CA ASP A 42 7.50 -1.50 -6.38
C ASP A 42 8.52 -2.37 -7.12
N LYS A 43 8.52 -2.28 -8.42
CA LYS A 43 9.47 -3.01 -9.24
C LYS A 43 10.79 -2.26 -9.35
N ASP A 44 10.78 -0.96 -9.11
CA ASP A 44 11.97 -0.12 -9.24
C ASP A 44 12.79 -0.18 -7.97
N GLU A 45 13.90 -0.85 -8.06
CA GLU A 45 14.76 -1.04 -6.91
C GLU A 45 15.26 0.27 -6.32
N ASN A 46 15.50 1.26 -7.14
CA ASN A 46 16.00 2.54 -6.64
C ASN A 46 14.97 3.27 -5.80
N LEU A 47 13.71 3.22 -6.21
CA LEU A 47 12.66 3.86 -5.45
C LEU A 47 12.44 3.16 -4.12
N VAL A 48 12.49 1.83 -4.15
CA VAL A 48 12.31 1.05 -2.93
C VAL A 48 13.47 1.34 -1.97
N GLN A 49 14.66 1.41 -2.51
CA GLN A 49 15.84 1.67 -1.70
C GLN A 49 15.74 3.02 -0.99
N ASP A 50 15.27 4.03 -1.68
CA ASP A 50 15.10 5.35 -1.10
C ASP A 50 14.18 5.28 0.12
N LEU A 51 13.13 4.50 0.03
CA LEU A 51 12.16 4.45 1.11
C LEU A 51 12.58 3.56 2.27
N ARG A 52 13.68 2.84 2.13
CA ARG A 52 14.18 2.05 3.24
C ARG A 52 14.70 2.92 4.37
N THR A 53 14.87 4.21 4.12
CA THR A 53 15.27 5.11 5.17
C THR A 53 14.10 5.48 6.07
N VAL A 54 12.87 5.25 5.62
CA VAL A 54 11.69 5.63 6.39
C VAL A 54 10.79 4.46 6.75
N THR A 55 11.03 3.30 6.19
CA THR A 55 10.28 2.09 6.57
C THR A 55 11.16 0.88 6.39
N GLU A 56 10.97 -0.11 7.25
CA GLU A 56 11.71 -1.34 7.13
C GLU A 56 11.04 -2.30 6.18
N SER A 57 9.83 -1.97 5.77
CA SER A 57 9.06 -2.86 4.92
C SER A 57 8.95 -2.32 3.51
N ALA A 58 10.08 -2.23 2.84
CA ALA A 58 10.13 -1.76 1.46
C ALA A 58 10.57 -2.94 0.60
N ILE A 59 9.67 -3.40 -0.25
CA ILE A 59 9.81 -4.65 -0.97
C ILE A 59 9.94 -4.44 -2.48
N VAL A 60 10.95 -5.04 -3.09
CA VAL A 60 11.11 -5.02 -4.53
C VAL A 60 10.48 -6.29 -5.07
N VAL A 61 9.68 -6.18 -6.12
CA VAL A 61 9.08 -7.33 -6.77
C VAL A 61 9.48 -7.34 -8.24
N ASP A 62 9.49 -8.52 -8.84
CA ASP A 62 9.80 -8.63 -10.26
C ASP A 62 8.62 -8.21 -11.11
N ASP A 63 7.43 -8.43 -10.62
CA ASP A 63 6.21 -8.09 -11.33
C ASP A 63 5.10 -7.98 -10.30
N TYR A 64 3.95 -7.47 -10.74
CA TYR A 64 2.81 -7.30 -9.84
C TYR A 64 1.82 -8.45 -10.03
N ASP A 65 2.32 -9.64 -10.32
CA ASP A 65 1.46 -10.79 -10.50
C ASP A 65 0.97 -11.30 -9.15
N LYS A 66 0.04 -12.21 -9.20
CA LYS A 66 -0.63 -12.71 -8.01
C LYS A 66 0.34 -13.23 -6.97
N LYS A 67 1.30 -14.03 -7.39
CA LYS A 67 2.25 -14.61 -6.46
C LYS A 67 3.14 -13.57 -5.81
N SER A 68 3.65 -12.64 -6.60
CA SER A 68 4.54 -11.60 -6.07
C SER A 68 3.81 -10.72 -5.08
N ILE A 69 2.57 -10.37 -5.38
CA ILE A 69 1.78 -9.56 -4.48
C ILE A 69 1.50 -10.31 -3.19
N LYS A 70 1.17 -11.59 -3.29
CA LYS A 70 0.89 -12.38 -2.11
C LYS A 70 2.14 -12.50 -1.23
N ASP A 71 3.29 -12.74 -1.85
CA ASP A 71 4.53 -12.93 -1.12
C ASP A 71 5.10 -11.65 -0.55
N SER A 72 4.63 -10.51 -1.00
CA SER A 72 5.18 -9.24 -0.55
C SER A 72 4.79 -8.89 0.89
N GLY A 73 3.76 -9.53 1.40
CA GLY A 73 3.32 -9.24 2.76
C GLY A 73 2.15 -8.27 2.85
N VAL A 74 1.66 -7.77 1.72
CA VAL A 74 0.56 -6.81 1.75
C VAL A 74 -0.72 -7.40 2.30
N LYS A 75 -0.86 -8.72 2.30
CA LYS A 75 -2.10 -9.30 2.80
C LYS A 75 -2.26 -9.06 4.30
N ASN A 76 -1.21 -8.67 4.98
CA ASN A 76 -1.28 -8.37 6.40
C ASN A 76 -1.62 -6.91 6.65
N CYS A 77 -1.79 -6.14 5.59
CA CYS A 77 -2.14 -4.73 5.73
C CYS A 77 -3.64 -4.58 5.79
N ASP A 78 -4.09 -3.57 6.50
CA ASP A 78 -5.52 -3.30 6.61
C ASP A 78 -6.03 -2.51 5.40
N VAL A 79 -5.22 -1.60 4.92
CA VAL A 79 -5.58 -0.76 3.78
C VAL A 79 -4.44 -0.83 2.77
N VAL A 80 -4.76 -1.13 1.52
CA VAL A 80 -3.74 -1.16 0.48
C VAL A 80 -4.14 -0.16 -0.60
N ILE A 81 -3.21 0.71 -0.95
CA ILE A 81 -3.42 1.74 -1.96
C ILE A 81 -2.60 1.36 -3.19
N VAL A 82 -3.27 1.19 -4.31
CA VAL A 82 -2.63 0.82 -5.57
C VAL A 82 -2.38 2.07 -6.37
N CYS A 83 -1.11 2.39 -6.59
CA CYS A 83 -0.69 3.62 -7.25
C CYS A 83 0.14 3.34 -8.49
N LEU A 84 -0.35 2.47 -9.35
CA LEU A 84 0.34 2.11 -10.59
C LEU A 84 -0.09 3.07 -11.69
N GLU A 85 0.41 4.28 -11.59
CA GLU A 85 0.05 5.34 -12.52
C GLU A 85 0.30 4.95 -13.96
N GLU A 86 -0.60 5.31 -14.84
CA GLU A 86 -0.46 5.04 -16.26
C GLU A 86 -0.44 3.57 -16.63
N GLN A 87 -0.79 2.71 -15.70
CA GLN A 87 -0.87 1.28 -15.97
C GLN A 87 -2.23 0.78 -15.52
N LEU A 88 -3.27 1.29 -16.17
CA LEU A 88 -4.63 0.99 -15.78
C LEU A 88 -4.93 -0.49 -15.73
N GLU A 89 -4.52 -1.22 -16.75
CA GLU A 89 -4.79 -2.63 -16.80
C GLU A 89 -4.15 -3.37 -15.63
N LYS A 90 -2.91 -3.04 -15.33
CA LYS A 90 -2.20 -3.65 -14.23
C LYS A 90 -2.85 -3.28 -12.91
N SER A 91 -3.28 -2.03 -12.78
CA SER A 91 -3.94 -1.58 -11.56
C SER A 91 -5.19 -2.38 -11.30
N LEU A 92 -5.97 -2.65 -12.33
CA LEU A 92 -7.19 -3.42 -12.16
C LEU A 92 -6.91 -4.86 -11.77
N LEU A 93 -5.90 -5.47 -12.39
CA LEU A 93 -5.55 -6.84 -12.05
C LEU A 93 -5.04 -6.96 -10.63
N VAL A 94 -4.20 -6.02 -10.22
CA VAL A 94 -3.67 -6.02 -8.87
C VAL A 94 -4.80 -5.82 -7.87
N THR A 95 -5.72 -4.92 -8.19
CA THR A 95 -6.86 -4.65 -7.32
C THR A 95 -7.70 -5.91 -7.10
N LEU A 96 -7.96 -6.64 -8.18
CA LEU A 96 -8.73 -7.87 -8.06
C LEU A 96 -7.99 -8.90 -7.23
N ASN A 97 -6.68 -8.99 -7.39
CA ASN A 97 -5.89 -9.92 -6.62
C ASN A 97 -5.94 -9.57 -5.13
N LEU A 98 -5.90 -8.30 -4.81
CA LEU A 98 -5.95 -7.87 -3.42
C LEU A 98 -7.31 -8.18 -2.80
N ILE A 99 -8.37 -7.97 -3.55
CA ILE A 99 -9.70 -8.27 -3.06
C ILE A 99 -9.80 -9.77 -2.78
N ASN A 100 -9.25 -10.59 -3.66
CA ASN A 100 -9.28 -12.03 -3.47
C ASN A 100 -8.43 -12.46 -2.28
N LEU A 101 -7.44 -11.69 -1.90
CA LEU A 101 -6.63 -12.00 -0.73
C LEU A 101 -7.34 -11.61 0.57
N GLY A 102 -8.46 -10.93 0.47
CA GLY A 102 -9.21 -10.57 1.65
C GLY A 102 -8.79 -9.29 2.33
N ILE A 103 -8.13 -8.40 1.60
CA ILE A 103 -7.72 -7.12 2.16
C ILE A 103 -8.99 -6.33 2.53
N LYS A 104 -9.01 -5.77 3.71
CA LYS A 104 -10.20 -5.07 4.20
C LYS A 104 -10.58 -3.87 3.36
N LYS A 105 -9.61 -3.10 2.95
CA LYS A 105 -9.89 -1.92 2.16
C LYS A 105 -8.84 -1.76 1.07
N VAL A 106 -9.27 -1.61 -0.16
CA VAL A 106 -8.39 -1.40 -1.30
C VAL A 106 -8.78 -0.11 -1.99
N ILE A 107 -7.80 0.75 -2.20
CA ILE A 107 -8.01 2.02 -2.90
C ILE A 107 -7.09 2.00 -4.10
N SER A 108 -7.66 2.15 -5.28
CA SER A 108 -6.89 2.14 -6.50
C SER A 108 -6.99 3.50 -7.17
N VAL A 109 -5.86 4.09 -7.47
CA VAL A 109 -5.77 5.44 -7.98
C VAL A 109 -5.34 5.41 -9.44
N ALA A 110 -6.13 6.04 -10.30
CA ALA A 110 -5.81 6.05 -11.73
C ALA A 110 -4.67 6.99 -12.04
N ASP A 111 -4.68 8.15 -11.42
CA ASP A 111 -3.57 9.08 -11.54
C ASP A 111 -3.62 9.97 -10.30
N THR A 112 -2.86 11.03 -10.28
CA THR A 112 -2.71 11.83 -9.08
C THR A 112 -3.99 12.56 -8.67
N SER A 113 -4.97 12.63 -9.53
CA SER A 113 -6.17 13.39 -9.22
C SER A 113 -7.45 12.58 -9.31
N CYS A 114 -7.35 11.30 -9.62
CA CYS A 114 -8.53 10.52 -9.89
C CYS A 114 -8.52 9.19 -9.18
N LEU A 115 -9.52 8.98 -8.34
CA LEU A 115 -9.68 7.71 -7.65
C LEU A 115 -10.35 6.75 -8.60
N LEU A 116 -9.71 5.63 -8.87
CA LEU A 116 -10.25 4.63 -9.77
C LEU A 116 -11.23 3.70 -9.07
N TYR A 117 -10.92 3.30 -7.87
CA TYR A 117 -11.72 2.29 -7.20
C TYR A 117 -11.46 2.27 -5.70
N THR A 118 -12.49 2.03 -4.94
CA THR A 118 -12.37 1.85 -3.51
C THR A 118 -13.24 0.67 -3.10
N SER A 119 -12.70 -0.19 -2.28
CA SER A 119 -13.43 -1.33 -1.75
C SER A 119 -13.25 -1.34 -0.24
N ASP A 120 -14.32 -1.60 0.46
CA ASP A 120 -14.28 -1.65 1.91
C ASP A 120 -15.10 -2.84 2.37
N ALA A 121 -14.43 -3.90 2.75
CA ALA A 121 -15.09 -5.13 3.16
C ALA A 121 -15.21 -5.23 4.68
N ALA A 122 -14.73 -4.24 5.36
CA ALA A 122 -14.64 -4.35 6.81
C ALA A 122 -15.97 -4.30 7.52
N ASP A 123 -16.97 -3.76 6.90
CA ASP A 123 -18.24 -3.62 7.58
C ASP A 123 -19.04 -4.90 7.57
N GLU A 124 -18.49 -5.93 7.04
CA GLU A 124 -19.14 -7.21 7.11
C GLU A 124 -18.73 -7.93 8.37
#